data_e49a485d0abb8cf24b6a91e8270fbf2e
#
_entry.id   e49a485d0abb8cf24b6a91e8270fbf2e
#
_cell.length_a   1.000
_cell.length_b   1.000
_cell.length_c   1.000
_cell.angle_alpha   90.00
_cell.angle_beta   90.00
_cell.angle_gamma   90.00
#
_symmetry.space_group_name_H-M   'P 1'
#
loop_
_entity.id
_entity.type
_entity.pdbx_description
1 polymer ?
#
loop_
_entity_poly.entity_id
_entity_poly.type
_entity_poly.pdbx_seq_one_letter_code
_entity_poly.pdbx_strand_id
1 'polypeptide(L)'
;MEIDIDKPYVIGLDMGGTNSVFGIVDQRGNIKSQTVISTKAYPDFKDYVKAAYEALQPALDQVGGIQNIRAMGIGAPDANYYTGNIENAANLAWKGIVPCAQLFEEVFGIPVRVTNDANAAAMGEMTYGVARGMKNFIMITLGTGVGSGIVVDGRVVYGSDGFAGELGHFVIDHSDNARSCGCGRKGCLEAYTSATGVARTAREFLEHSSEASLLRDLVADEITSYDVFKAAEKGDKLALDIFNYTGRILGTACADFATFCSPEAFVFFGGLTKAGEYLMQPLRKAYEENILFLYKNEAKLLISAL
;
A
#
# COMPACT_ATOMS: atom_id res chain seq x y z
N MET A 1 23.80 -13.07 5.60
CA MET A 1 23.74 -14.56 5.53
C MET A 1 23.45 -14.99 4.09
N GLU A 2 23.95 -16.15 3.65
CA GLU A 2 23.57 -16.74 2.35
C GLU A 2 22.16 -17.34 2.40
N ILE A 3 21.46 -17.27 1.27
CA ILE A 3 20.10 -17.82 1.13
C ILE A 3 20.22 -19.27 0.63
N ASP A 4 19.81 -20.23 1.46
CA ASP A 4 19.73 -21.64 1.07
C ASP A 4 18.44 -21.89 0.27
N ILE A 5 18.59 -22.08 -1.05
CA ILE A 5 17.46 -22.23 -1.99
C ILE A 5 16.72 -23.58 -1.85
N ASP A 6 17.32 -24.56 -1.19
CA ASP A 6 16.69 -25.90 -1.03
C ASP A 6 15.65 -25.92 0.09
N LYS A 7 15.66 -24.95 0.99
CA LYS A 7 14.66 -24.85 2.05
C LYS A 7 13.28 -24.45 1.47
N PRO A 8 12.21 -25.17 1.87
CA PRO A 8 10.91 -25.10 1.18
C PRO A 8 10.07 -23.87 1.53
N TYR A 9 10.35 -23.18 2.65
CA TYR A 9 9.48 -22.11 3.15
C TYR A 9 10.19 -20.77 3.29
N VAL A 10 9.41 -19.71 3.26
CA VAL A 10 9.81 -18.35 3.62
C VAL A 10 8.84 -17.79 4.67
N ILE A 11 9.30 -16.85 5.47
CA ILE A 11 8.42 -16.02 6.32
C ILE A 11 8.20 -14.71 5.59
N GLY A 12 6.93 -14.32 5.41
CA GLY A 12 6.53 -12.97 5.03
C GLY A 12 6.02 -12.23 6.26
N LEU A 13 6.43 -10.98 6.43
CA LEU A 13 5.92 -10.08 7.46
C LEU A 13 5.37 -8.82 6.78
N ASP A 14 4.09 -8.54 7.01
CA ASP A 14 3.46 -7.24 6.79
C ASP A 14 3.40 -6.48 8.12
N MET A 15 4.23 -5.45 8.25
CA MET A 15 4.38 -4.66 9.46
C MET A 15 3.56 -3.38 9.38
N GLY A 16 2.32 -3.44 9.85
CA GLY A 16 1.47 -2.24 9.98
C GLY A 16 1.65 -1.51 11.31
N GLY A 17 1.16 -0.28 11.40
CA GLY A 17 1.28 0.55 12.61
C GLY A 17 0.50 0.03 13.82
N THR A 18 -0.51 -0.79 13.63
CA THR A 18 -1.33 -1.38 14.71
C THR A 18 -1.03 -2.84 14.93
N ASN A 19 -1.03 -3.63 13.87
CA ASN A 19 -0.79 -5.06 13.87
C ASN A 19 0.28 -5.41 12.85
N SER A 20 1.00 -6.49 13.14
CA SER A 20 1.93 -7.15 12.24
C SER A 20 1.42 -8.54 11.92
N VAL A 21 1.39 -8.88 10.63
CA VAL A 21 0.89 -10.15 10.13
C VAL A 21 2.06 -10.94 9.57
N PHE A 22 2.29 -12.11 10.13
CA PHE A 22 3.30 -13.06 9.66
C PHE A 22 2.62 -14.19 8.90
N GLY A 23 3.21 -14.60 7.79
CA GLY A 23 2.81 -15.77 7.04
C GLY A 23 3.99 -16.70 6.75
N ILE A 24 3.85 -18.00 6.97
CA ILE A 24 4.79 -19.00 6.45
C ILE A 24 4.26 -19.47 5.10
N VAL A 25 5.06 -19.29 4.05
CA VAL A 25 4.64 -19.45 2.66
C VAL A 25 5.55 -20.46 1.97
N ASP A 26 4.97 -21.36 1.17
CA ASP A 26 5.72 -22.30 0.34
C ASP A 26 6.14 -21.66 -1.00
N GLN A 27 6.94 -22.38 -1.79
CA GLN A 27 7.45 -21.94 -3.10
C GLN A 27 6.35 -21.64 -4.13
N ARG A 28 5.12 -22.12 -3.90
CA ARG A 28 3.97 -21.90 -4.79
C ARG A 28 3.11 -20.70 -4.36
N GLY A 29 3.48 -20.04 -3.24
CA GLY A 29 2.71 -18.96 -2.67
C GLY A 29 1.58 -19.38 -1.73
N ASN A 30 1.49 -20.68 -1.38
CA ASN A 30 0.46 -21.13 -0.43
C ASN A 30 0.86 -20.76 1.00
N ILE A 31 -0.02 -20.07 1.70
CA ILE A 31 0.14 -19.75 3.12
C ILE A 31 -0.11 -21.03 3.93
N LYS A 32 0.89 -21.51 4.66
CA LYS A 32 0.84 -22.70 5.52
C LYS A 32 0.34 -22.35 6.92
N SER A 33 0.73 -21.21 7.42
CA SER A 33 0.32 -20.70 8.73
C SER A 33 0.37 -19.19 8.75
N GLN A 34 -0.47 -18.59 9.59
CA GLN A 34 -0.51 -17.14 9.79
C GLN A 34 -0.53 -16.83 11.28
N THR A 35 0.22 -15.80 11.67
CA THR A 35 0.30 -15.32 13.06
C THR A 35 0.17 -13.80 13.05
N VAL A 36 -0.60 -13.27 13.99
CA VAL A 36 -0.79 -11.82 14.13
C VAL A 36 -0.34 -11.39 15.53
N ILE A 37 0.46 -10.33 15.60
CA ILE A 37 0.83 -9.68 16.85
C ILE A 37 0.52 -8.19 16.79
N SER A 38 0.32 -7.57 17.95
CA SER A 38 0.13 -6.11 18.02
C SER A 38 1.47 -5.41 17.86
N THR A 39 1.64 -4.62 16.80
CA THR A 39 2.86 -3.82 16.57
C THR A 39 3.05 -2.78 17.68
N LYS A 40 1.98 -2.09 18.05
CA LYS A 40 2.02 -0.98 19.04
C LYS A 40 2.14 -1.41 20.48
N ALA A 41 2.04 -2.71 20.79
CA ALA A 41 2.17 -3.22 22.15
C ALA A 41 3.62 -3.18 22.67
N TYR A 42 4.59 -2.98 21.81
CA TYR A 42 6.00 -3.05 22.14
C TYR A 42 6.67 -1.69 21.89
N PRO A 43 6.97 -0.91 22.94
CA PRO A 43 7.67 0.37 22.81
C PRO A 43 9.12 0.22 22.36
N ASP A 44 9.77 -0.91 22.68
CA ASP A 44 11.12 -1.26 22.23
C ASP A 44 11.06 -2.24 21.06
N PHE A 45 11.83 -1.95 19.99
CA PHE A 45 11.84 -2.80 18.80
C PHE A 45 12.48 -4.17 19.03
N LYS A 46 13.47 -4.27 19.94
CA LYS A 46 14.09 -5.55 20.27
C LYS A 46 13.11 -6.48 21.01
N ASP A 47 12.28 -5.91 21.88
CA ASP A 47 11.24 -6.68 22.58
C ASP A 47 10.15 -7.13 21.60
N TYR A 48 9.80 -6.27 20.62
CA TYR A 48 8.91 -6.65 19.51
C TYR A 48 9.46 -7.85 18.71
N VAL A 49 10.75 -7.83 18.32
CA VAL A 49 11.36 -8.92 17.55
C VAL A 49 11.39 -10.24 18.34
N LYS A 50 11.69 -10.19 19.65
CA LYS A 50 11.62 -11.37 20.52
C LYS A 50 10.21 -11.94 20.60
N ALA A 51 9.23 -11.06 20.86
CA ALA A 51 7.83 -11.47 20.94
C ALA A 51 7.33 -12.05 19.59
N ALA A 52 7.78 -11.51 18.47
CA ALA A 52 7.50 -12.05 17.14
C ALA A 52 8.04 -13.49 17.00
N TYR A 53 9.28 -13.73 17.43
CA TYR A 53 9.88 -15.07 17.39
C TYR A 53 9.12 -16.07 18.27
N GLU A 54 8.76 -15.67 19.49
CA GLU A 54 7.97 -16.49 20.41
C GLU A 54 6.58 -16.81 19.85
N ALA A 55 5.89 -15.81 19.31
CA ALA A 55 4.56 -15.98 18.72
C ALA A 55 4.55 -16.88 17.48
N LEU A 56 5.68 -16.96 16.76
CA LEU A 56 5.81 -17.79 15.56
C LEU A 56 6.17 -19.24 15.86
N GLN A 57 6.59 -19.60 17.09
CA GLN A 57 7.02 -20.98 17.39
C GLN A 57 5.97 -22.03 17.00
N PRO A 58 4.67 -21.91 17.33
CA PRO A 58 3.68 -22.92 16.94
C PRO A 58 3.54 -23.06 15.42
N ALA A 59 3.72 -21.97 14.67
CA ALA A 59 3.66 -22.00 13.21
C ALA A 59 4.94 -22.61 12.60
N LEU A 60 6.09 -22.35 13.19
CA LEU A 60 7.36 -22.96 12.80
C LEU A 60 7.36 -24.46 13.05
N ASP A 61 6.83 -24.94 14.17
CA ASP A 61 6.72 -26.36 14.50
C ASP A 61 5.90 -27.13 13.45
N GLN A 62 4.82 -26.51 12.91
CA GLN A 62 3.98 -27.12 11.86
C GLN A 62 4.74 -27.39 10.55
N VAL A 63 5.79 -26.64 10.29
CA VAL A 63 6.61 -26.79 9.07
C VAL A 63 7.97 -27.43 9.33
N GLY A 64 8.15 -27.99 10.53
CA GLY A 64 9.36 -28.72 10.92
C GLY A 64 10.50 -27.84 11.42
N GLY A 65 10.21 -26.61 11.86
CA GLY A 65 11.13 -25.70 12.52
C GLY A 65 11.81 -24.68 11.61
N ILE A 66 12.54 -23.76 12.24
CA ILE A 66 13.25 -22.64 11.59
C ILE A 66 14.27 -23.11 10.53
N GLN A 67 14.82 -24.33 10.69
CA GLN A 67 15.77 -24.93 9.75
C GLN A 67 15.18 -25.15 8.34
N ASN A 68 13.86 -25.19 8.20
CA ASN A 68 13.15 -25.31 6.93
C ASN A 68 12.79 -23.93 6.33
N ILE A 69 13.11 -22.86 7.03
CA ILE A 69 12.87 -21.49 6.55
C ILE A 69 14.11 -20.97 5.80
N ARG A 70 13.91 -20.59 4.55
CA ARG A 70 14.95 -20.06 3.66
C ARG A 70 15.38 -18.66 4.04
N ALA A 71 14.41 -17.78 4.27
CA ALA A 71 14.61 -16.37 4.55
C ALA A 71 13.31 -15.73 5.07
N MET A 72 13.42 -14.49 5.56
CA MET A 72 12.26 -13.65 5.89
C MET A 72 12.25 -12.40 4.99
N GLY A 73 11.08 -12.10 4.42
CA GLY A 73 10.79 -10.85 3.74
C GLY A 73 9.88 -9.98 4.58
N ILE A 74 10.22 -8.71 4.77
CA ILE A 74 9.47 -7.74 5.58
C ILE A 74 9.04 -6.59 4.69
N GLY A 75 7.72 -6.36 4.60
CA GLY A 75 7.12 -5.13 4.11
C GLY A 75 6.78 -4.23 5.29
N ALA A 76 7.31 -2.99 5.31
CA ALA A 76 7.06 -2.04 6.38
C ALA A 76 7.04 -0.60 5.85
N PRO A 77 6.30 0.33 6.51
CA PRO A 77 6.37 1.74 6.18
C PRO A 77 7.79 2.28 6.30
N ASP A 78 8.19 3.15 5.38
CA ASP A 78 9.51 3.81 5.35
C ASP A 78 10.71 2.85 5.46
N ALA A 79 10.53 1.60 5.03
CA ALA A 79 11.59 0.59 5.03
C ALA A 79 12.49 0.73 3.80
N ASN A 80 13.78 0.79 4.06
CA ASN A 80 14.82 0.99 3.05
C ASN A 80 15.46 -0.35 2.66
N TYR A 81 15.34 -0.71 1.39
CA TYR A 81 15.85 -1.97 0.85
C TYR A 81 17.38 -2.09 0.93
N TYR A 82 18.12 -0.99 0.74
CA TYR A 82 19.58 -1.02 0.72
C TYR A 82 20.20 -1.10 2.10
N THR A 83 19.63 -0.37 3.08
CA THR A 83 20.16 -0.33 4.44
C THR A 83 19.59 -1.44 5.33
N GLY A 84 18.41 -2.00 4.98
CA GLY A 84 17.68 -2.94 5.83
C GLY A 84 17.04 -2.28 7.05
N ASN A 85 16.96 -0.95 7.07
CA ASN A 85 16.42 -0.17 8.17
C ASN A 85 14.95 0.23 7.90
N ILE A 86 14.24 0.59 8.96
CA ILE A 86 13.06 1.43 8.91
C ILE A 86 13.48 2.84 9.32
N GLU A 87 13.18 3.85 8.51
CA GLU A 87 13.75 5.19 8.66
C GLU A 87 12.68 6.25 8.92
N ASN A 88 12.55 6.68 10.18
CA ASN A 88 11.62 7.74 10.60
C ASN A 88 10.12 7.47 10.33
N ALA A 89 9.68 6.23 10.33
CA ALA A 89 8.30 5.86 10.02
C ALA A 89 7.30 6.61 10.92
N ALA A 90 6.43 7.40 10.26
CA ALA A 90 5.44 8.22 10.97
C ALA A 90 4.41 7.36 11.70
N ASN A 91 4.05 6.21 11.11
CA ASN A 91 2.97 5.33 11.54
C ASN A 91 3.42 4.24 12.52
N LEU A 92 4.74 4.16 12.85
CA LEU A 92 5.27 3.20 13.80
C LEU A 92 5.63 3.89 15.12
N ALA A 93 5.62 3.12 16.21
CA ALA A 93 5.99 3.61 17.54
C ALA A 93 7.48 3.96 17.63
N TRP A 94 8.31 3.23 16.90
CA TRP A 94 9.77 3.35 16.90
C TRP A 94 10.21 4.50 16.00
N LYS A 95 10.94 5.45 16.57
CA LYS A 95 11.40 6.66 15.86
C LYS A 95 12.88 6.58 15.53
N GLY A 96 13.31 7.41 14.57
CA GLY A 96 14.67 7.43 14.08
C GLY A 96 14.98 6.26 13.13
N ILE A 97 16.21 5.79 13.15
CA ILE A 97 16.69 4.69 12.31
C ILE A 97 16.63 3.39 13.11
N VAL A 98 15.81 2.46 12.69
CA VAL A 98 15.63 1.13 13.31
C VAL A 98 16.33 0.08 12.44
N PRO A 99 17.37 -0.62 12.90
CA PRO A 99 18.08 -1.64 12.12
C PRO A 99 17.28 -2.94 12.02
N CYS A 100 16.17 -2.88 11.28
CA CYS A 100 15.14 -3.90 11.25
C CYS A 100 15.68 -5.26 10.78
N ALA A 101 16.30 -5.31 9.61
CA ALA A 101 16.83 -6.56 9.06
C ALA A 101 17.85 -7.20 10.01
N GLN A 102 18.78 -6.41 10.56
CA GLN A 102 19.80 -6.89 11.46
C GLN A 102 19.20 -7.54 12.72
N LEU A 103 18.27 -6.85 13.40
CA LEU A 103 17.69 -7.35 14.65
C LEU A 103 16.84 -8.61 14.44
N PHE A 104 16.13 -8.73 13.31
CA PHE A 104 15.46 -9.96 12.96
C PHE A 104 16.45 -11.09 12.61
N GLU A 105 17.54 -10.79 11.88
CA GLU A 105 18.59 -11.78 11.58
C GLU A 105 19.25 -12.32 12.87
N GLU A 106 19.51 -11.44 13.85
CA GLU A 106 20.11 -11.83 15.14
C GLU A 106 19.23 -12.80 15.94
N VAL A 107 17.91 -12.60 15.93
CA VAL A 107 16.97 -13.42 16.72
C VAL A 107 16.54 -14.69 15.97
N PHE A 108 16.26 -14.58 14.67
CA PHE A 108 15.74 -15.70 13.88
C PHE A 108 16.83 -16.60 13.30
N GLY A 109 18.06 -16.13 13.19
CA GLY A 109 19.19 -16.90 12.62
C GLY A 109 19.04 -17.23 11.14
N ILE A 110 18.23 -16.49 10.40
CA ILE A 110 17.97 -16.64 8.95
C ILE A 110 18.18 -15.31 8.22
N PRO A 111 18.45 -15.33 6.90
CA PRO A 111 18.56 -14.10 6.10
C PRO A 111 17.25 -13.29 6.12
N VAL A 112 17.35 -11.98 6.30
CA VAL A 112 16.21 -11.06 6.30
C VAL A 112 16.39 -9.98 5.24
N ARG A 113 15.30 -9.65 4.53
CA ARG A 113 15.23 -8.52 3.60
C ARG A 113 14.02 -7.67 3.94
N VAL A 114 14.23 -6.37 3.89
CA VAL A 114 13.21 -5.37 4.23
C VAL A 114 12.93 -4.52 3.00
N THR A 115 11.70 -4.14 2.79
CA THR A 115 11.30 -3.19 1.76
C THR A 115 10.04 -2.43 2.21
N ASN A 116 9.72 -1.35 1.52
CA ASN A 116 8.43 -0.67 1.71
C ASN A 116 7.26 -1.63 1.43
N ASP A 117 6.15 -1.47 2.15
CA ASP A 117 4.95 -2.32 2.07
C ASP A 117 4.33 -2.34 0.66
N ALA A 118 4.26 -1.19 -0.03
CA ALA A 118 3.76 -1.12 -1.40
C ALA A 118 4.71 -1.79 -2.41
N ASN A 119 6.01 -1.72 -2.20
CA ASN A 119 7.00 -2.47 -2.97
C ASN A 119 6.86 -3.98 -2.77
N ALA A 120 6.61 -4.43 -1.53
CA ALA A 120 6.32 -5.83 -1.24
C ALA A 120 5.04 -6.30 -1.93
N ALA A 121 3.98 -5.47 -1.91
CA ALA A 121 2.74 -5.75 -2.62
C ALA A 121 2.95 -5.84 -4.14
N ALA A 122 3.76 -4.95 -4.73
CA ALA A 122 4.10 -5.01 -6.15
C ALA A 122 4.83 -6.32 -6.53
N MET A 123 5.76 -6.79 -5.69
CA MET A 123 6.41 -8.09 -5.89
C MET A 123 5.42 -9.26 -5.77
N GLY A 124 4.46 -9.18 -4.86
CA GLY A 124 3.38 -10.16 -4.71
C GLY A 124 2.52 -10.24 -5.97
N GLU A 125 2.09 -9.10 -6.49
CA GLU A 125 1.30 -9.00 -7.73
C GLU A 125 2.05 -9.53 -8.96
N MET A 126 3.34 -9.23 -9.07
CA MET A 126 4.18 -9.73 -10.16
C MET A 126 4.34 -11.26 -10.12
N THR A 127 4.35 -11.85 -8.93
CA THR A 127 4.62 -13.27 -8.73
C THR A 127 3.34 -14.09 -8.77
N TYR A 128 2.28 -13.64 -8.10
CA TYR A 128 1.07 -14.42 -7.83
C TYR A 128 -0.23 -13.74 -8.25
N GLY A 129 -0.23 -12.42 -8.48
CA GLY A 129 -1.42 -11.62 -8.72
C GLY A 129 -1.70 -11.33 -10.20
N VAL A 130 -2.48 -10.26 -10.43
CA VAL A 130 -2.95 -9.86 -11.76
C VAL A 130 -1.83 -9.32 -12.67
N ALA A 131 -0.70 -8.91 -12.10
CA ALA A 131 0.50 -8.47 -12.83
C ALA A 131 1.44 -9.62 -13.21
N ARG A 132 1.04 -10.88 -12.97
CA ARG A 132 1.88 -12.03 -13.31
C ARG A 132 2.23 -12.07 -14.80
N GLY A 133 3.54 -12.10 -15.09
CA GLY A 133 4.08 -12.09 -16.45
C GLY A 133 4.32 -10.68 -17.02
N MET A 134 3.86 -9.62 -16.36
CA MET A 134 4.18 -8.25 -16.71
C MET A 134 5.59 -7.89 -16.20
N LYS A 135 6.28 -7.04 -16.96
CA LYS A 135 7.60 -6.55 -16.59
C LYS A 135 7.61 -5.07 -16.23
N ASN A 136 6.58 -4.34 -16.64
CA ASN A 136 6.49 -2.90 -16.44
C ASN A 136 5.10 -2.55 -15.94
N PHE A 137 4.95 -2.24 -14.67
CA PHE A 137 3.66 -1.83 -14.10
C PHE A 137 3.86 -0.97 -12.86
N ILE A 138 2.83 -0.23 -12.50
CA ILE A 138 2.78 0.54 -11.27
C ILE A 138 1.71 -0.07 -10.35
N MET A 139 2.13 -0.45 -9.15
CA MET A 139 1.23 -0.81 -8.05
C MET A 139 0.84 0.46 -7.30
N ILE A 140 -0.45 0.63 -7.01
CA ILE A 140 -0.97 1.73 -6.19
C ILE A 140 -1.82 1.14 -5.06
N THR A 141 -1.40 1.37 -3.82
CA THR A 141 -2.13 0.93 -2.65
C THR A 141 -3.02 2.06 -2.13
N LEU A 142 -4.32 1.81 -1.97
CA LEU A 142 -5.35 2.75 -1.58
C LEU A 142 -5.93 2.35 -0.21
N GLY A 143 -5.24 2.76 0.85
CA GLY A 143 -5.60 2.53 2.25
C GLY A 143 -5.82 3.84 3.00
N THR A 144 -5.38 3.90 4.26
CA THR A 144 -5.35 5.14 5.06
C THR A 144 -4.55 6.23 4.34
N GLY A 145 -3.44 5.83 3.69
CA GLY A 145 -2.64 6.64 2.78
C GLY A 145 -2.68 6.09 1.35
N VAL A 146 -1.76 6.60 0.51
CA VAL A 146 -1.50 6.12 -0.85
C VAL A 146 -0.04 5.71 -0.95
N GLY A 147 0.20 4.40 -1.04
CA GLY A 147 1.52 3.86 -1.34
C GLY A 147 1.63 3.46 -2.82
N SER A 148 2.85 3.24 -3.28
CA SER A 148 3.07 2.75 -4.63
C SER A 148 4.39 2.00 -4.77
N GLY A 149 4.43 1.08 -5.74
CA GLY A 149 5.63 0.38 -6.16
C GLY A 149 5.73 0.42 -7.68
N ILE A 150 6.87 0.82 -8.19
CA ILE A 150 7.15 0.91 -9.63
C ILE A 150 7.99 -0.30 -10.02
N VAL A 151 7.53 -1.06 -11.00
CA VAL A 151 8.26 -2.19 -11.58
C VAL A 151 8.65 -1.87 -13.01
N VAL A 152 9.93 -1.98 -13.32
CA VAL A 152 10.52 -1.79 -14.67
C VAL A 152 11.43 -2.97 -14.97
N ASP A 153 11.27 -3.57 -16.16
CA ASP A 153 12.00 -4.76 -16.57
C ASP A 153 11.94 -5.93 -15.56
N GLY A 154 10.80 -6.07 -14.89
CA GLY A 154 10.58 -7.12 -13.88
C GLY A 154 11.31 -6.88 -12.57
N ARG A 155 11.72 -5.66 -12.26
CA ARG A 155 12.42 -5.27 -11.04
C ARG A 155 11.76 -4.05 -10.41
N VAL A 156 11.62 -4.07 -9.08
CA VAL A 156 11.17 -2.90 -8.33
C VAL A 156 12.22 -1.80 -8.44
N VAL A 157 11.75 -0.59 -8.71
CA VAL A 157 12.60 0.61 -8.77
C VAL A 157 12.76 1.15 -7.35
N TYR A 158 13.96 1.04 -6.80
CA TYR A 158 14.29 1.56 -5.47
C TYR A 158 14.94 2.97 -5.49
N GLY A 159 15.46 3.39 -6.66
CA GLY A 159 16.22 4.64 -6.78
C GLY A 159 17.62 4.54 -6.17
N SER A 160 18.28 5.69 -6.02
CA SER A 160 19.64 5.77 -5.51
C SER A 160 19.75 5.57 -3.99
N ASP A 161 18.70 5.91 -3.28
CA ASP A 161 18.63 5.97 -1.81
C ASP A 161 17.59 5.02 -1.19
N GLY A 162 16.87 4.25 -2.02
CA GLY A 162 15.91 3.24 -1.57
C GLY A 162 14.46 3.72 -1.42
N PHE A 163 14.15 4.97 -1.76
CA PHE A 163 12.82 5.59 -1.56
C PHE A 163 12.10 5.96 -2.85
N ALA A 164 12.49 5.42 -3.99
CA ALA A 164 11.72 5.66 -5.23
C ALA A 164 10.33 5.02 -5.13
N GLY A 165 9.36 5.64 -5.80
CA GLY A 165 8.00 5.11 -5.85
C GLY A 165 7.03 5.77 -4.85
N GLU A 166 7.38 6.89 -4.23
CA GLU A 166 6.51 7.65 -3.32
C GLU A 166 5.45 8.48 -4.08
N LEU A 167 4.69 7.84 -5.00
CA LEU A 167 3.73 8.54 -5.87
C LEU A 167 2.53 9.12 -5.11
N GLY A 168 2.19 8.59 -3.95
CA GLY A 168 1.18 9.18 -3.07
C GLY A 168 1.53 10.59 -2.64
N HIS A 169 2.82 10.92 -2.64
CA HIS A 169 3.33 12.25 -2.31
C HIS A 169 3.64 13.12 -3.53
N PHE A 170 3.29 12.67 -4.72
CA PHE A 170 3.32 13.52 -5.91
C PHE A 170 2.32 14.67 -5.74
N VAL A 171 2.79 15.92 -5.94
CA VAL A 171 1.97 17.12 -5.77
C VAL A 171 1.10 17.32 -7.00
N ILE A 172 -0.22 17.21 -6.82
CA ILE A 172 -1.22 17.36 -7.88
C ILE A 172 -1.98 18.69 -7.79
N ASP A 173 -1.89 19.36 -6.66
CA ASP A 173 -2.52 20.66 -6.40
C ASP A 173 -1.46 21.65 -5.91
N HIS A 174 -1.17 22.65 -6.73
CA HIS A 174 -0.17 23.68 -6.47
C HIS A 174 -0.80 25.01 -6.00
N SER A 175 -2.11 25.01 -5.71
CA SER A 175 -2.80 26.21 -5.24
C SER A 175 -2.45 26.55 -3.78
N ASP A 176 -2.65 27.82 -3.39
CA ASP A 176 -2.45 28.26 -2.01
C ASP A 176 -3.36 27.50 -1.02
N ASN A 177 -4.54 27.08 -1.49
CA ASN A 177 -5.54 26.36 -0.72
C ASN A 177 -5.38 24.84 -0.79
N ALA A 178 -4.27 24.33 -1.37
CA ALA A 178 -4.00 22.91 -1.46
C ALA A 178 -4.05 22.23 -0.10
N ARG A 179 -4.62 21.01 -0.05
CA ARG A 179 -4.79 20.24 1.17
C ARG A 179 -3.45 19.89 1.80
N SER A 180 -3.34 20.05 3.11
CA SER A 180 -2.18 19.58 3.87
C SER A 180 -2.11 18.07 3.85
N CYS A 181 -0.90 17.53 3.69
CA CYS A 181 -0.58 16.10 3.74
C CYS A 181 0.18 15.77 5.04
N GLY A 182 0.05 14.54 5.52
CA GLY A 182 0.77 14.04 6.70
C GLY A 182 2.29 14.08 6.58
N CYS A 183 2.83 14.13 5.36
CA CYS A 183 4.28 14.28 5.10
C CYS A 183 4.82 15.71 5.33
N GLY A 184 3.98 16.65 5.76
CA GLY A 184 4.33 18.05 5.98
C GLY A 184 4.22 18.96 4.74
N ARG A 185 4.00 18.40 3.55
CA ARG A 185 3.74 19.16 2.31
C ARG A 185 2.26 19.44 2.10
N LYS A 186 1.93 20.18 1.05
CA LYS A 186 0.57 20.42 0.59
C LYS A 186 0.38 19.85 -0.82
N GLY A 187 -0.86 19.52 -1.16
CA GLY A 187 -1.26 19.15 -2.52
C GLY A 187 -0.89 17.74 -2.96
N CYS A 188 -0.42 16.88 -2.05
CA CYS A 188 -0.07 15.48 -2.36
C CYS A 188 -1.30 14.68 -2.82
N LEU A 189 -1.12 13.78 -3.78
CA LEU A 189 -2.17 12.87 -4.29
C LEU A 189 -2.90 12.14 -3.16
N GLU A 190 -2.17 11.68 -2.15
CA GLU A 190 -2.70 11.01 -0.96
C GLU A 190 -3.80 11.81 -0.25
N ALA A 191 -3.62 13.13 -0.12
CA ALA A 191 -4.58 13.99 0.57
C ALA A 191 -5.95 14.06 -0.11
N TYR A 192 -6.06 13.56 -1.34
CA TYR A 192 -7.27 13.58 -2.16
C TYR A 192 -7.81 12.18 -2.46
N THR A 193 -6.94 11.17 -2.59
CA THR A 193 -7.31 9.86 -3.14
C THR A 193 -7.15 8.68 -2.19
N SER A 194 -6.62 8.89 -0.99
CA SER A 194 -6.64 7.88 0.08
C SER A 194 -8.03 7.75 0.71
N ALA A 195 -8.24 6.72 1.54
CA ALA A 195 -9.47 6.58 2.31
C ALA A 195 -9.73 7.80 3.22
N THR A 196 -8.67 8.36 3.83
CA THR A 196 -8.78 9.60 4.61
C THR A 196 -9.05 10.82 3.72
N GLY A 197 -8.51 10.83 2.50
CA GLY A 197 -8.78 11.84 1.49
C GLY A 197 -10.24 11.86 1.03
N VAL A 198 -10.83 10.67 0.81
CA VAL A 198 -12.26 10.53 0.49
C VAL A 198 -13.14 11.03 1.64
N ALA A 199 -12.84 10.64 2.88
CA ALA A 199 -13.55 11.12 4.06
C ALA A 199 -13.48 12.64 4.21
N ARG A 200 -12.31 13.23 3.94
CA ARG A 200 -12.13 14.68 3.92
C ARG A 200 -12.95 15.34 2.82
N THR A 201 -12.95 14.77 1.61
CA THR A 201 -13.78 15.26 0.50
C THR A 201 -15.27 15.24 0.86
N ALA A 202 -15.73 14.19 1.58
CA ALA A 202 -17.10 14.12 2.04
C ALA A 202 -17.47 15.29 2.97
N ARG A 203 -16.62 15.59 3.95
CA ARG A 203 -16.82 16.74 4.86
C ARG A 203 -16.87 18.08 4.09
N GLU A 204 -15.90 18.30 3.22
CA GLU A 204 -15.83 19.53 2.41
C GLU A 204 -17.07 19.68 1.50
N PHE A 205 -17.56 18.60 0.89
CA PHE A 205 -18.77 18.63 0.05
C PHE A 205 -20.02 18.89 0.86
N LEU A 206 -20.14 18.30 2.06
CA LEU A 206 -21.26 18.54 2.96
C LEU A 206 -21.33 20.01 3.45
N GLU A 207 -20.18 20.65 3.67
CA GLU A 207 -20.09 22.05 4.06
C GLU A 207 -20.50 23.01 2.94
N HIS A 208 -20.12 22.69 1.70
CA HIS A 208 -20.31 23.59 0.55
C HIS A 208 -21.58 23.31 -0.28
N SER A 209 -22.33 22.25 0.04
CA SER A 209 -23.57 21.88 -0.65
C SER A 209 -24.73 21.80 0.32
N SER A 210 -25.91 22.26 -0.12
CA SER A 210 -27.19 22.04 0.59
C SER A 210 -27.95 20.81 0.07
N GLU A 211 -27.34 20.02 -0.81
CA GLU A 211 -27.96 18.85 -1.40
C GLU A 211 -28.26 17.78 -0.32
N ALA A 212 -29.43 17.14 -0.47
CA ALA A 212 -29.78 16.03 0.44
C ALA A 212 -28.80 14.87 0.28
N SER A 213 -28.34 14.31 1.40
CA SER A 213 -27.42 13.18 1.43
C SER A 213 -27.60 12.38 2.70
N LEU A 214 -27.47 11.05 2.60
CA LEU A 214 -27.46 10.14 3.75
C LEU A 214 -26.25 10.39 4.68
N LEU A 215 -25.20 11.02 4.17
CA LEU A 215 -24.01 11.37 4.97
C LEU A 215 -24.30 12.47 5.99
N ARG A 216 -25.39 13.26 5.84
CA ARG A 216 -25.79 14.29 6.79
C ARG A 216 -26.34 13.75 8.10
N ASP A 217 -26.76 12.49 8.10
CA ASP A 217 -27.24 11.82 9.32
C ASP A 217 -26.09 11.35 10.23
N LEU A 218 -24.83 11.46 9.75
CA LEU A 218 -23.63 11.07 10.46
C LEU A 218 -22.93 12.28 11.10
N VAL A 219 -22.13 12.02 12.14
CA VAL A 219 -21.23 13.02 12.70
C VAL A 219 -20.11 13.30 11.69
N ALA A 220 -19.98 14.54 11.25
CA ALA A 220 -19.10 14.90 10.13
C ALA A 220 -17.64 14.42 10.31
N ASP A 221 -17.09 14.57 11.53
CA ASP A 221 -15.71 14.17 11.82
C ASP A 221 -15.49 12.65 11.87
N GLU A 222 -16.57 11.86 12.01
CA GLU A 222 -16.55 10.40 12.06
C GLU A 222 -16.80 9.76 10.70
N ILE A 223 -17.18 10.53 9.67
CA ILE A 223 -17.41 10.02 8.31
C ILE A 223 -16.14 9.35 7.78
N THR A 224 -16.28 8.10 7.34
CA THR A 224 -15.24 7.29 6.72
C THR A 224 -15.48 7.11 5.21
N SER A 225 -14.47 6.66 4.48
CA SER A 225 -14.63 6.27 3.08
C SER A 225 -15.63 5.11 2.89
N TYR A 226 -15.79 4.26 3.91
CA TYR A 226 -16.77 3.18 3.91
C TYR A 226 -18.20 3.72 3.97
N ASP A 227 -18.46 4.76 4.79
CA ASP A 227 -19.76 5.42 4.86
C ASP A 227 -20.14 6.07 3.52
N VAL A 228 -19.17 6.71 2.86
CA VAL A 228 -19.34 7.26 1.51
C VAL A 228 -19.70 6.15 0.52
N PHE A 229 -19.02 5.01 0.59
CA PHE A 229 -19.33 3.85 -0.25
C PHE A 229 -20.75 3.32 0.02
N LYS A 230 -21.14 3.17 1.28
CA LYS A 230 -22.50 2.70 1.64
C LYS A 230 -23.60 3.68 1.21
N ALA A 231 -23.34 4.97 1.19
CA ALA A 231 -24.24 5.97 0.66
C ALA A 231 -24.33 5.88 -0.87
N ALA A 232 -23.21 5.73 -1.56
CA ALA A 232 -23.15 5.57 -3.01
C ALA A 232 -23.92 4.32 -3.49
N GLU A 233 -23.82 3.18 -2.77
CA GLU A 233 -24.61 1.97 -3.05
C GLU A 233 -26.13 2.21 -3.01
N LYS A 234 -26.58 3.20 -2.22
CA LYS A 234 -28.00 3.59 -2.12
C LYS A 234 -28.38 4.69 -3.12
N GLY A 235 -27.48 5.05 -4.03
CA GLY A 235 -27.73 6.08 -5.05
C GLY A 235 -27.62 7.52 -4.53
N ASP A 236 -26.99 7.73 -3.39
CA ASP A 236 -26.75 9.08 -2.85
C ASP A 236 -25.88 9.88 -3.81
N LYS A 237 -26.44 10.98 -4.31
CA LYS A 237 -25.80 11.77 -5.35
C LYS A 237 -24.48 12.42 -4.87
N LEU A 238 -24.46 12.95 -3.64
CA LEU A 238 -23.26 13.55 -3.07
C LEU A 238 -22.14 12.52 -2.93
N ALA A 239 -22.46 11.30 -2.47
CA ALA A 239 -21.50 10.21 -2.37
C ALA A 239 -20.95 9.77 -3.74
N LEU A 240 -21.80 9.73 -4.77
CA LEU A 240 -21.37 9.48 -6.14
C LEU A 240 -20.46 10.59 -6.66
N ASP A 241 -20.76 11.85 -6.38
CA ASP A 241 -19.93 13.00 -6.77
C ASP A 241 -18.55 12.97 -6.07
N ILE A 242 -18.48 12.50 -4.81
CA ILE A 242 -17.22 12.30 -4.09
C ILE A 242 -16.35 11.25 -4.78
N PHE A 243 -16.93 10.09 -5.18
CA PHE A 243 -16.17 9.09 -5.92
C PHE A 243 -15.78 9.56 -7.32
N ASN A 244 -16.63 10.32 -8.00
CA ASN A 244 -16.29 10.96 -9.27
C ASN A 244 -15.10 11.92 -9.12
N TYR A 245 -15.08 12.73 -8.08
CA TYR A 245 -13.97 13.64 -7.77
C TYR A 245 -12.68 12.86 -7.51
N THR A 246 -12.72 11.86 -6.63
CA THR A 246 -11.57 11.02 -6.28
C THR A 246 -11.03 10.25 -7.49
N GLY A 247 -11.91 9.58 -8.22
CA GLY A 247 -11.53 8.80 -9.40
C GLY A 247 -10.92 9.67 -10.50
N ARG A 248 -11.48 10.86 -10.72
CA ARG A 248 -10.94 11.83 -11.70
C ARG A 248 -9.51 12.23 -11.33
N ILE A 249 -9.25 12.59 -10.10
CA ILE A 249 -7.90 12.97 -9.64
C ILE A 249 -6.93 11.81 -9.83
N LEU A 250 -7.31 10.61 -9.38
CA LEU A 250 -6.45 9.43 -9.47
C LEU A 250 -6.18 9.03 -10.93
N GLY A 251 -7.19 9.10 -11.79
CA GLY A 251 -7.04 8.80 -13.21
C GLY A 251 -6.12 9.79 -13.94
N THR A 252 -6.25 11.09 -13.64
CA THR A 252 -5.34 12.11 -14.18
C THR A 252 -3.90 11.86 -13.72
N ALA A 253 -3.70 11.59 -12.42
CA ALA A 253 -2.36 11.26 -11.89
C ALA A 253 -1.76 10.00 -12.55
N CYS A 254 -2.56 8.97 -12.79
CA CYS A 254 -2.10 7.78 -13.52
C CYS A 254 -1.68 8.11 -14.96
N ALA A 255 -2.38 9.04 -15.64
CA ALA A 255 -1.98 9.49 -16.98
C ALA A 255 -0.62 10.22 -16.96
N ASP A 256 -0.36 11.02 -15.91
CA ASP A 256 0.94 11.67 -15.72
C ASP A 256 2.03 10.62 -15.40
N PHE A 257 1.74 9.64 -14.54
CA PHE A 257 2.68 8.58 -14.18
C PHE A 257 3.05 7.68 -15.36
N ALA A 258 2.14 7.48 -16.32
CA ALA A 258 2.43 6.74 -17.54
C ALA A 258 3.60 7.35 -18.32
N THR A 259 3.82 8.67 -18.22
CA THR A 259 4.92 9.36 -18.90
C THR A 259 6.30 9.03 -18.32
N PHE A 260 6.38 8.49 -17.10
CA PHE A 260 7.66 8.17 -16.45
C PHE A 260 8.23 6.81 -16.86
N CYS A 261 7.38 5.80 -17.07
CA CYS A 261 7.86 4.43 -17.29
C CYS A 261 7.04 3.63 -18.31
N SER A 262 6.03 4.22 -18.96
CA SER A 262 5.20 3.55 -19.98
C SER A 262 4.73 2.15 -19.50
N PRO A 263 3.91 2.05 -18.45
CA PRO A 263 3.58 0.78 -17.83
C PRO A 263 2.58 -0.02 -18.67
N GLU A 264 2.66 -1.36 -18.59
CA GLU A 264 1.66 -2.29 -19.13
C GLU A 264 0.34 -2.22 -18.34
N ALA A 265 0.42 -1.86 -17.04
CA ALA A 265 -0.72 -1.74 -16.17
C ALA A 265 -0.49 -0.81 -14.97
N PHE A 266 -1.59 -0.25 -14.46
CA PHE A 266 -1.72 0.20 -13.08
C PHE A 266 -2.54 -0.84 -12.32
N VAL A 267 -2.01 -1.32 -11.20
CA VAL A 267 -2.68 -2.30 -10.33
C VAL A 267 -3.08 -1.62 -9.03
N PHE A 268 -4.37 -1.60 -8.73
CA PHE A 268 -4.92 -0.96 -7.54
C PHE A 268 -5.21 -1.99 -6.46
N PHE A 269 -4.77 -1.74 -5.25
CA PHE A 269 -4.95 -2.61 -4.08
C PHE A 269 -5.41 -1.80 -2.87
N GLY A 270 -6.04 -2.47 -1.91
CA GLY A 270 -6.41 -1.87 -0.62
C GLY A 270 -7.91 -1.65 -0.46
N GLY A 271 -8.29 -1.20 0.75
CA GLY A 271 -9.69 -1.14 1.17
C GLY A 271 -10.59 -0.28 0.28
N LEU A 272 -10.05 0.81 -0.27
CA LEU A 272 -10.82 1.72 -1.10
C LEU A 272 -11.21 1.12 -2.47
N THR A 273 -10.45 0.14 -2.98
CA THR A 273 -10.80 -0.55 -4.24
C THR A 273 -12.09 -1.35 -4.16
N LYS A 274 -12.56 -1.67 -2.94
CA LYS A 274 -13.85 -2.32 -2.70
C LYS A 274 -15.05 -1.47 -3.17
N ALA A 275 -14.85 -0.17 -3.38
CA ALA A 275 -15.84 0.69 -4.02
C ALA A 275 -16.10 0.31 -5.49
N GLY A 276 -15.25 -0.53 -6.09
CA GLY A 276 -15.46 -1.08 -7.43
C GLY A 276 -15.66 0.01 -8.49
N GLU A 277 -16.73 -0.11 -9.27
CA GLU A 277 -17.01 0.81 -10.40
C GLU A 277 -17.31 2.25 -9.97
N TYR A 278 -17.75 2.50 -8.73
CA TYR A 278 -17.92 3.87 -8.24
C TYR A 278 -16.59 4.67 -8.29
N LEU A 279 -15.46 4.01 -8.01
CA LEU A 279 -14.13 4.60 -8.12
C LEU A 279 -13.52 4.38 -9.51
N MET A 280 -13.62 3.16 -10.05
CA MET A 280 -12.88 2.76 -11.26
C MET A 280 -13.44 3.36 -12.54
N GLN A 281 -14.75 3.58 -12.64
CA GLN A 281 -15.33 4.19 -13.83
C GLN A 281 -14.85 5.64 -14.05
N PRO A 282 -14.95 6.56 -13.06
CA PRO A 282 -14.44 7.91 -13.23
C PRO A 282 -12.90 7.96 -13.36
N LEU A 283 -12.20 7.02 -12.74
CA LEU A 283 -10.74 6.88 -12.89
C LEU A 283 -10.37 6.54 -14.33
N ARG A 284 -10.99 5.51 -14.93
CA ARG A 284 -10.74 5.13 -16.33
C ARG A 284 -11.05 6.28 -17.28
N LYS A 285 -12.19 6.92 -17.08
CA LYS A 285 -12.59 8.06 -17.92
C LYS A 285 -11.54 9.18 -17.86
N ALA A 286 -11.11 9.57 -16.65
CA ALA A 286 -10.12 10.62 -16.51
C ALA A 286 -8.74 10.21 -17.06
N TYR A 287 -8.34 8.95 -16.88
CA TYR A 287 -7.12 8.42 -17.48
C TYR A 287 -7.15 8.55 -19.02
N GLU A 288 -8.23 8.08 -19.66
CA GLU A 288 -8.41 8.12 -21.12
C GLU A 288 -8.44 9.56 -21.69
N GLU A 289 -9.01 10.50 -20.92
CA GLU A 289 -9.10 11.91 -21.31
C GLU A 289 -7.75 12.64 -21.20
N ASN A 290 -6.85 12.20 -20.30
CA ASN A 290 -5.62 12.92 -19.97
C ASN A 290 -4.35 12.21 -20.46
N ILE A 291 -4.43 10.93 -20.83
CA ILE A 291 -3.25 10.18 -21.28
C ILE A 291 -2.66 10.79 -22.56
N LEU A 292 -1.33 10.95 -22.59
CA LEU A 292 -0.63 11.39 -23.78
C LEU A 292 -0.91 10.42 -24.95
N PHE A 293 -1.17 10.94 -26.12
CA PHE A 293 -1.58 10.16 -27.30
C PHE A 293 -0.68 8.97 -27.64
N LEU A 294 0.59 9.01 -27.24
CA LEU A 294 1.56 7.92 -27.42
C LEU A 294 1.22 6.65 -26.63
N TYR A 295 0.50 6.77 -25.51
CA TYR A 295 0.19 5.67 -24.58
C TYR A 295 -1.29 5.26 -24.59
N LYS A 296 -2.08 5.83 -25.49
CA LYS A 296 -3.52 5.61 -25.52
C LYS A 296 -3.86 4.14 -25.75
N ASN A 297 -4.67 3.57 -24.85
CA ASN A 297 -5.13 2.18 -24.84
C ASN A 297 -4.04 1.11 -24.57
N GLU A 298 -2.87 1.47 -24.09
CA GLU A 298 -1.81 0.48 -23.82
C GLU A 298 -1.80 0.00 -22.38
N ALA A 299 -1.90 0.90 -21.40
CA ALA A 299 -1.89 0.49 -20.00
C ALA A 299 -3.27 0.03 -19.50
N LYS A 300 -3.31 -1.12 -18.85
CA LYS A 300 -4.51 -1.68 -18.21
C LYS A 300 -4.70 -1.07 -16.82
N LEU A 301 -5.96 -0.82 -16.42
CA LEU A 301 -6.31 -0.36 -15.07
C LEU A 301 -6.99 -1.53 -14.35
N LEU A 302 -6.26 -2.19 -13.46
CA LEU A 302 -6.62 -3.46 -12.85
C LEU A 302 -6.81 -3.31 -11.35
N ILE A 303 -7.79 -4.02 -10.77
CA ILE A 303 -7.87 -4.22 -9.32
C ILE A 303 -7.15 -5.51 -8.98
N SER A 304 -6.33 -5.48 -7.92
CA SER A 304 -5.68 -6.66 -7.36
C SER A 304 -6.69 -7.75 -7.01
N ALA A 305 -6.30 -8.99 -7.19
CA ALA A 305 -7.05 -10.17 -6.77
C ALA A 305 -6.43 -10.87 -5.53
N LEU A 306 -5.33 -10.31 -4.97
CA LEU A 306 -4.64 -10.82 -3.79
C LEU A 306 -5.31 -10.37 -2.48
#